data_f056ccbb5f909d5342592c44b8736e27
#
_entry.id   f056ccbb5f909d5342592c44b8736e27
#
_cell.length_a   1.000
_cell.length_b   1.000
_cell.length_c   1.000
_cell.angle_alpha   90.00
_cell.angle_beta   90.00
_cell.angle_gamma   90.00
#
_symmetry.space_group_name_H-M   'P 1'
#
loop_
_entity.id
_entity.type
_entity.pdbx_description
1 polymer ?
#
loop_
_entity_poly.entity_id
_entity_poly.type
_entity_poly.pdbx_seq_one_letter_code
_entity_poly.pdbx_strand_id
1 'polypeptide(L)'
;MPRDGTLTRNKIMDVAQNMVLDVGLSGASVEKVIDEADVTKSTFFYHFKTKHDLAAALIERYATDDRHHYEDAMEKAEQLSRDPLQQLLIFVGLFIEMTDKLEEPFPGCLYAAYCYQSGAISIDIMSTIKEMMLLWRARVSET
;
A
#
# COMPACT_ATOMS: atom_id res chain seq x y z
N MET A 1 -6.94 -14.39 28.02
CA MET A 1 -7.24 -13.74 26.73
C MET A 1 -6.14 -14.10 25.74
N PRO A 2 -6.44 -14.70 24.61
CA PRO A 2 -5.45 -14.81 23.56
C PRO A 2 -5.02 -13.38 23.19
N ARG A 3 -3.74 -13.07 23.24
CA ARG A 3 -3.22 -11.85 22.65
C ARG A 3 -3.56 -11.89 21.18
N ASP A 4 -4.31 -10.91 20.69
CA ASP A 4 -4.63 -10.81 19.28
C ASP A 4 -3.35 -10.48 18.50
N GLY A 5 -2.71 -11.53 17.99
CA GLY A 5 -1.49 -11.41 17.20
C GLY A 5 -1.68 -10.54 15.94
N THR A 6 -2.92 -10.38 15.49
CA THR A 6 -3.28 -9.53 14.35
C THR A 6 -3.00 -8.05 14.64
N LEU A 7 -3.33 -7.56 15.84
CA LEU A 7 -3.07 -6.17 16.23
C LEU A 7 -1.58 -5.86 16.22
N THR A 8 -0.77 -6.75 16.80
CA THR A 8 0.70 -6.59 16.82
C THR A 8 1.29 -6.66 15.42
N ARG A 9 0.83 -7.61 14.61
CA ARG A 9 1.26 -7.73 13.22
C ARG A 9 0.96 -6.46 12.41
N ASN A 10 -0.24 -5.94 12.52
CA ASN A 10 -0.65 -4.71 11.85
C ASN A 10 0.16 -3.50 12.33
N LYS A 11 0.42 -3.37 13.63
CA LYS A 11 1.28 -2.32 14.18
C LYS A 11 2.69 -2.35 13.56
N ILE A 12 3.30 -3.53 13.45
CA ILE A 12 4.60 -3.68 12.78
C ILE A 12 4.51 -3.26 11.32
N MET A 13 3.47 -3.67 10.61
CA MET A 13 3.26 -3.31 9.20
C MET A 13 3.04 -1.82 9.01
N ASP A 14 2.27 -1.15 9.87
CA ASP A 14 2.00 0.29 9.78
C ASP A 14 3.29 1.09 9.98
N VAL A 15 4.07 0.75 11.01
CA VAL A 15 5.38 1.37 11.26
C VAL A 15 6.33 1.16 10.08
N ALA A 16 6.42 -0.08 9.59
CA ALA A 16 7.29 -0.40 8.46
C ALA A 16 6.88 0.31 7.18
N GLN A 17 5.58 0.40 6.88
CA GLN A 17 5.07 1.10 5.70
C GLN A 17 5.41 2.58 5.74
N ASN A 18 5.17 3.26 6.86
CA ASN A 18 5.52 4.67 7.03
C ASN A 18 7.02 4.89 6.87
N MET A 19 7.84 4.01 7.43
CA MET A 19 9.29 4.09 7.32
C MET A 19 9.77 3.88 5.88
N VAL A 20 9.18 2.93 5.14
CA VAL A 20 9.50 2.71 3.71
C VAL A 20 9.13 3.93 2.87
N LEU A 21 8.00 4.56 3.14
CA LEU A 21 7.58 5.79 2.44
C LEU A 21 8.50 6.97 2.74
N ASP A 22 9.07 7.04 3.94
CA ASP A 22 9.96 8.13 4.37
C ASP A 22 11.40 7.95 3.88
N VAL A 23 11.99 6.77 4.11
CA VAL A 23 13.42 6.53 3.86
C VAL A 23 13.71 5.41 2.86
N GLY A 24 12.70 4.86 2.23
CA GLY A 24 12.79 3.75 1.29
C GLY A 24 12.96 2.39 1.96
N LEU A 25 12.81 1.33 1.17
CA LEU A 25 12.89 -0.06 1.66
C LEU A 25 14.26 -0.40 2.25
N SER A 26 15.34 0.09 1.65
CA SER A 26 16.71 -0.12 2.15
C SER A 26 16.98 0.62 3.45
N GLY A 27 16.38 1.79 3.67
CA GLY A 27 16.47 2.57 4.90
C GLY A 27 15.64 2.02 6.06
N ALA A 28 14.62 1.23 5.77
CA ALA A 28 13.73 0.58 6.75
C ALA A 28 14.34 -0.75 7.21
N SER A 29 15.37 -0.71 8.06
CA SER A 29 15.98 -1.92 8.61
C SER A 29 15.05 -2.61 9.62
N VAL A 30 15.20 -3.93 9.78
CA VAL A 30 14.44 -4.72 10.76
C VAL A 30 14.60 -4.16 12.17
N GLU A 31 15.82 -3.78 12.56
CA GLU A 31 16.12 -3.20 13.88
C GLU A 31 15.36 -1.89 14.10
N LYS A 32 15.34 -1.00 13.10
CA LYS A 32 14.59 0.27 13.18
C LYS A 32 13.09 0.04 13.29
N VAL A 33 12.55 -0.94 12.56
CA VAL A 33 11.12 -1.29 12.64
C VAL A 33 10.78 -1.85 14.02
N ILE A 34 11.61 -2.71 14.57
CA ILE A 34 11.45 -3.26 15.93
C ILE A 34 11.41 -2.15 16.97
N ASP A 35 12.37 -1.22 16.91
CA ASP A 35 12.47 -0.09 17.83
C ASP A 35 11.26 0.83 17.73
N GLU A 36 10.90 1.25 16.52
CA GLU A 36 9.78 2.18 16.30
C GLU A 36 8.41 1.54 16.61
N ALA A 37 8.25 0.25 16.33
CA ALA A 37 7.02 -0.48 16.66
C ALA A 37 6.93 -0.81 18.15
N ASP A 38 7.98 -0.60 18.93
CA ASP A 38 8.05 -0.94 20.35
C ASP A 38 7.65 -2.39 20.60
N VAL A 39 8.28 -3.30 19.89
CA VAL A 39 8.10 -4.75 20.03
C VAL A 39 9.44 -5.42 20.33
N THR A 40 9.40 -6.64 20.85
CA THR A 40 10.61 -7.42 21.03
C THR A 40 11.05 -8.06 19.71
N LYS A 41 12.34 -8.36 19.61
CA LYS A 41 12.91 -9.08 18.46
C LYS A 41 12.20 -10.42 18.21
N SER A 42 11.90 -11.16 19.27
CA SER A 42 11.17 -12.44 19.17
C SER A 42 9.73 -12.24 18.67
N THR A 43 9.05 -11.19 19.08
CA THR A 43 7.71 -10.85 18.60
C THR A 43 7.74 -10.51 17.10
N PHE A 44 8.70 -9.72 16.65
CA PHE A 44 8.86 -9.42 15.24
C PHE A 44 9.05 -10.69 14.41
N PHE A 45 10.03 -11.55 14.78
CA PHE A 45 10.33 -12.76 14.04
C PHE A 45 9.26 -13.85 14.17
N TYR A 46 8.37 -13.75 15.13
CA TYR A 46 7.15 -14.57 15.17
C TYR A 46 6.21 -14.22 14.00
N HIS A 47 6.09 -12.94 13.63
CA HIS A 47 5.22 -12.49 12.56
C HIS A 47 5.89 -12.48 11.17
N PHE A 48 7.16 -12.11 11.12
CA PHE A 48 7.92 -11.97 9.87
C PHE A 48 9.30 -12.60 10.04
N LYS A 49 9.55 -13.71 9.36
CA LYS A 49 10.82 -14.43 9.48
C LYS A 49 11.99 -13.69 8.87
N THR A 50 11.72 -12.90 7.81
CA THR A 50 12.72 -12.12 7.08
C THR A 50 12.18 -10.74 6.74
N LYS A 51 13.09 -9.81 6.43
CA LYS A 51 12.71 -8.49 5.88
C LYS A 51 11.92 -8.64 4.56
N HIS A 52 12.26 -9.64 3.75
CA HIS A 52 11.54 -9.94 2.51
C HIS A 52 10.08 -10.31 2.78
N ASP A 53 9.82 -11.14 3.79
CA ASP A 53 8.46 -11.52 4.16
C ASP A 53 7.64 -10.30 4.59
N LEU A 54 8.24 -9.39 5.34
CA LEU A 54 7.62 -8.12 5.69
C LEU A 54 7.36 -7.26 4.45
N ALA A 55 8.34 -7.12 3.57
CA ALA A 55 8.21 -6.33 2.34
C ALA A 55 7.10 -6.88 1.42
N ALA A 56 7.01 -8.20 1.27
CA ALA A 56 5.97 -8.86 0.50
C ALA A 56 4.57 -8.64 1.13
N ALA A 57 4.47 -8.78 2.45
CA ALA A 57 3.21 -8.55 3.16
C ALA A 57 2.72 -7.10 3.05
N LEU A 58 3.63 -6.12 3.10
CA LEU A 58 3.30 -4.70 2.93
C LEU A 58 2.72 -4.43 1.54
N ILE A 59 3.37 -4.93 0.49
CA ILE A 59 2.91 -4.67 -0.88
C ILE A 59 1.58 -5.36 -1.18
N GLU A 60 1.36 -6.57 -0.66
CA GLU A 60 0.09 -7.28 -0.80
C GLU A 60 -1.06 -6.56 -0.08
N ARG A 61 -0.84 -6.10 1.15
CA ARG A 61 -1.83 -5.32 1.89
C ARG A 61 -2.15 -4.02 1.16
N TYR A 62 -1.13 -3.30 0.73
CA TYR A 62 -1.29 -2.05 -0.01
C TYR A 62 -2.06 -2.25 -1.31
N ALA A 63 -1.74 -3.30 -2.08
CA ALA A 63 -2.44 -3.63 -3.32
C ALA A 63 -3.91 -4.01 -3.08
N THR A 64 -4.22 -4.71 -1.99
CA THR A 64 -5.59 -5.06 -1.63
C THR A 64 -6.41 -3.82 -1.28
N ASP A 65 -5.87 -2.94 -0.44
CA ASP A 65 -6.53 -1.70 -0.03
C ASP A 65 -6.71 -0.76 -1.23
N ASP A 66 -5.70 -0.63 -2.05
CA ASP A 66 -5.69 0.20 -3.25
C ASP A 66 -6.72 -0.27 -4.28
N ARG A 67 -6.84 -1.59 -4.48
CA ARG A 67 -7.86 -2.17 -5.35
C ARG A 67 -9.27 -1.83 -4.86
N HIS A 68 -9.55 -1.99 -3.57
CA HIS A 68 -10.84 -1.65 -3.01
C HIS A 68 -11.18 -0.17 -3.20
N HIS A 69 -10.26 0.74 -2.84
CA HIS A 69 -10.46 2.18 -3.02
C HIS A 69 -10.70 2.55 -4.48
N TYR A 70 -9.94 1.93 -5.39
CA TYR A 70 -10.06 2.19 -6.82
C TYR A 70 -11.41 1.69 -7.37
N GLU A 71 -11.80 0.47 -7.06
CA GLU A 71 -13.06 -0.10 -7.51
C GLU A 71 -14.27 0.63 -6.93
N ASP A 72 -14.24 0.97 -5.64
CA ASP A 72 -15.29 1.76 -4.99
C ASP A 72 -15.45 3.14 -5.64
N ALA A 73 -14.36 3.81 -5.97
CA ALA A 73 -14.40 5.11 -6.64
C ALA A 73 -14.94 5.01 -8.06
N MET A 74 -14.54 3.99 -8.81
CA MET A 74 -15.04 3.75 -10.17
C MET A 74 -16.53 3.38 -10.16
N GLU A 75 -16.94 2.48 -9.29
CA GLU A 75 -18.35 2.09 -9.12
C GLU A 75 -19.23 3.31 -8.78
N LYS A 76 -18.77 4.16 -7.87
CA LYS A 76 -19.46 5.39 -7.53
C LYS A 76 -19.58 6.36 -8.71
N ALA A 77 -18.53 6.49 -9.52
CA ALA A 77 -18.55 7.29 -10.73
C ALA A 77 -19.57 6.74 -11.76
N GLU A 78 -19.62 5.44 -11.95
CA GLU A 78 -20.58 4.75 -12.82
C GLU A 78 -22.04 4.92 -12.38
N GLN A 79 -22.29 4.94 -11.08
CA GLN A 79 -23.62 5.20 -10.52
C GLN A 79 -24.09 6.64 -10.74
N LEU A 80 -23.17 7.60 -10.77
CA LEU A 80 -23.46 9.03 -10.89
C LEU A 80 -23.59 9.51 -12.32
N SER A 81 -22.99 8.84 -13.29
CA SER A 81 -23.10 9.19 -14.71
C SER A 81 -22.96 7.97 -15.62
N ARG A 82 -23.60 8.04 -16.79
CA ARG A 82 -23.43 7.06 -17.88
C ARG A 82 -22.46 7.54 -18.96
N ASP A 83 -22.01 8.79 -18.88
CA ASP A 83 -21.05 9.38 -19.81
C ASP A 83 -19.63 9.02 -19.37
N PRO A 84 -18.82 8.35 -20.22
CA PRO A 84 -17.47 7.93 -19.85
C PRO A 84 -16.56 9.06 -19.42
N LEU A 85 -16.64 10.21 -20.08
CA LEU A 85 -15.84 11.39 -19.72
C LEU A 85 -16.22 11.92 -18.33
N GLN A 86 -17.52 11.98 -18.05
CA GLN A 86 -17.99 12.39 -16.72
C GLN A 86 -17.60 11.40 -15.64
N GLN A 87 -17.67 10.09 -15.92
CA GLN A 87 -17.20 9.06 -15.00
C GLN A 87 -15.72 9.26 -14.64
N LEU A 88 -14.87 9.51 -15.63
CA LEU A 88 -13.45 9.77 -15.39
C LEU A 88 -13.23 11.05 -14.59
N LEU A 89 -13.95 12.13 -14.87
CA LEU A 89 -13.87 13.39 -14.12
C LEU A 89 -14.34 13.22 -12.67
N ILE A 90 -15.41 12.45 -12.44
CA ILE A 90 -15.90 12.14 -11.10
C ILE A 90 -14.86 11.31 -10.34
N PHE A 91 -14.29 10.29 -10.97
CA PHE A 91 -13.23 9.46 -10.37
C PHE A 91 -12.03 10.31 -9.92
N VAL A 92 -11.53 11.20 -10.79
CA VAL A 92 -10.45 12.13 -10.45
C VAL A 92 -10.86 13.08 -9.34
N GLY A 93 -12.09 13.59 -9.36
CA GLY A 93 -12.64 14.46 -8.32
C GLY A 93 -12.70 13.77 -6.95
N LEU A 94 -13.09 12.50 -6.90
CA LEU A 94 -13.10 11.71 -5.66
C LEU A 94 -11.69 11.51 -5.10
N PHE A 95 -10.69 11.33 -5.96
CA PHE A 95 -9.30 11.25 -5.55
C PHE A 95 -8.79 12.58 -4.97
N ILE A 96 -9.12 13.71 -5.62
CA ILE A 96 -8.79 15.04 -5.11
C ILE A 96 -9.43 15.26 -3.74
N GLU A 97 -10.74 14.97 -3.59
CA GLU A 97 -11.44 15.11 -2.32
C GLU A 97 -10.82 14.28 -1.19
N MET A 98 -10.34 13.08 -1.52
CA MET A 98 -9.62 12.24 -0.57
C MET A 98 -8.30 12.88 -0.12
N THR A 99 -7.54 13.46 -1.05
CA THR A 99 -6.26 14.11 -0.73
C THR A 99 -6.44 15.44 0.00
N ASP A 100 -7.48 16.20 -0.27
CA ASP A 100 -7.79 17.47 0.40
C ASP A 100 -8.12 17.28 1.90
N LYS A 101 -8.56 16.10 2.30
CA LYS A 101 -8.85 15.76 3.70
C LYS A 101 -7.63 15.35 4.51
N LEU A 102 -6.46 15.22 3.88
CA LEU A 102 -5.23 14.89 4.58
C LEU A 102 -4.74 16.10 5.37
N GLU A 103 -4.47 15.91 6.65
CA GLU A 103 -3.88 16.95 7.51
C GLU A 103 -2.40 17.20 7.20
N GLU A 104 -1.74 16.19 6.61
CA GLU A 104 -0.35 16.24 6.19
C GLU A 104 -0.22 15.93 4.69
N PRO A 105 0.90 16.31 4.06
CA PRO A 105 1.15 16.00 2.65
C PRO A 105 0.99 14.50 2.38
N PHE A 106 0.46 14.17 1.20
CA PHE A 106 0.32 12.78 0.76
C PHE A 106 1.69 12.06 0.86
N PRO A 107 1.77 10.95 1.61
CA PRO A 107 3.05 10.33 1.96
C PRO A 107 3.76 9.65 0.78
N GLY A 108 3.13 9.60 -0.37
CA GLY A 108 3.66 8.96 -1.56
C GLY A 108 3.04 7.60 -1.86
N CYS A 109 3.53 6.97 -2.90
CA CYS A 109 3.06 5.69 -3.41
C CYS A 109 4.03 4.57 -3.02
N LEU A 110 3.53 3.53 -2.36
CA LEU A 110 4.37 2.41 -1.93
C LEU A 110 4.94 1.64 -3.13
N TYR A 111 4.19 1.52 -4.22
CA TYR A 111 4.71 0.91 -5.46
C TYR A 111 5.92 1.68 -5.99
N ALA A 112 5.85 2.99 -6.02
CA ALA A 112 6.98 3.82 -6.43
C ALA A 112 8.18 3.67 -5.49
N ALA A 113 7.95 3.65 -4.18
CA ALA A 113 9.01 3.44 -3.20
C ALA A 113 9.74 2.10 -3.41
N TYR A 114 9.03 1.06 -3.83
CA TYR A 114 9.64 -0.22 -4.17
C TYR A 114 10.39 -0.18 -5.51
N CYS A 115 9.78 0.41 -6.54
CA CYS A 115 10.36 0.45 -7.90
C CYS A 115 11.63 1.29 -7.98
N TYR A 116 11.76 2.33 -7.17
CA TYR A 116 12.93 3.21 -7.17
C TYR A 116 14.10 2.70 -6.30
N GLN A 117 13.94 1.54 -5.65
CA GLN A 117 15.05 0.96 -4.90
C GLN A 117 16.09 0.34 -5.84
N SER A 118 17.35 0.71 -5.62
CA SER A 118 18.49 0.08 -6.29
C SER A 118 18.81 -1.28 -5.64
N GLY A 119 18.02 -2.28 -5.90
CA GLY A 119 18.22 -3.63 -5.36
C GLY A 119 17.27 -4.59 -6.04
N ALA A 120 17.57 -5.86 -6.01
CA ALA A 120 16.71 -6.89 -6.58
C ALA A 120 15.41 -6.97 -5.76
N ILE A 121 14.37 -6.34 -6.27
CA ILE A 121 13.01 -6.61 -5.81
C ILE A 121 12.67 -8.01 -6.31
N SER A 122 12.11 -8.84 -5.43
CA SER A 122 11.74 -10.20 -5.79
C SER A 122 10.65 -10.24 -6.87
N ILE A 123 10.63 -11.33 -7.64
CA ILE A 123 9.68 -11.52 -8.74
C ILE A 123 8.23 -11.48 -8.24
N ASP A 124 7.95 -12.03 -7.06
CA ASP A 124 6.63 -12.04 -6.45
C ASP A 124 6.13 -10.62 -6.13
N ILE A 125 6.96 -9.78 -5.54
CA ILE A 125 6.64 -8.36 -5.28
C ILE A 125 6.40 -7.60 -6.59
N MET A 126 7.29 -7.77 -7.57
CA MET A 126 7.13 -7.14 -8.89
C MET A 126 5.87 -7.61 -9.61
N SER A 127 5.50 -8.88 -9.45
CA SER A 127 4.27 -9.42 -10.03
C SER A 127 3.04 -8.71 -9.46
N THR A 128 2.97 -8.55 -8.14
CA THR A 128 1.87 -7.83 -7.48
C THR A 128 1.76 -6.38 -7.97
N ILE A 129 2.87 -5.66 -8.07
CA ILE A 129 2.90 -4.29 -8.60
C ILE A 129 2.41 -4.25 -10.05
N LYS A 130 2.91 -5.15 -10.88
CA LYS A 130 2.52 -5.24 -12.30
C LYS A 130 1.02 -5.52 -12.45
N GLU A 131 0.46 -6.45 -11.68
CA GLU A 131 -0.96 -6.77 -11.71
C GLU A 131 -1.82 -5.56 -11.40
N MET A 132 -1.44 -4.75 -10.41
CA MET A 132 -2.16 -3.53 -10.08
C MET A 132 -2.08 -2.47 -11.19
N MET A 133 -0.91 -2.27 -11.79
CA MET A 133 -0.77 -1.34 -12.92
C MET A 133 -1.61 -1.78 -14.12
N LEU A 134 -1.67 -3.07 -14.40
CA LEU A 134 -2.49 -3.62 -15.48
C LEU A 134 -3.99 -3.50 -15.18
N LEU A 135 -4.39 -3.70 -13.93
CA LEU A 135 -5.78 -3.51 -13.51
C LEU A 135 -6.22 -2.06 -13.71
N TRP A 136 -5.43 -1.09 -13.25
CA TRP A 136 -5.73 0.33 -13.47
C TRP A 136 -5.87 0.68 -14.94
N ARG A 137 -4.92 0.22 -15.75
CA ARG A 137 -4.95 0.46 -17.20
C ARG A 137 -6.20 -0.12 -17.84
N ALA A 138 -6.53 -1.36 -17.53
CA ALA A 138 -7.70 -2.04 -18.08
C ALA A 138 -8.98 -1.29 -17.69
N ARG A 139 -9.12 -0.94 -16.43
CA ARG A 139 -10.34 -0.30 -15.91
C ARG A 139 -10.58 1.08 -16.51
N VAL A 140 -9.53 1.90 -16.64
CA VAL A 140 -9.64 3.21 -17.33
C VAL A 140 -9.93 3.04 -18.82
N SER A 141 -9.36 2.02 -19.47
CA SER A 141 -9.59 1.77 -20.90
C SER A 141 -11.00 1.26 -21.21
N GLU A 142 -11.68 0.68 -20.24
CA GLU A 142 -13.07 0.19 -20.35
C GLU A 142 -14.12 1.30 -20.12
N THR A 143 -13.68 2.42 -19.54
CA THR A 143 -14.51 3.62 -19.34
C THR A 143 -14.55 4.45 -20.61
#